data_bd5c6bf72f697c802feec43c6a579987
#
_entry.id   bd5c6bf72f697c802feec43c6a579987
#
_cell.length_a   1.000
_cell.length_b   1.000
_cell.length_c   1.000
_cell.angle_alpha   90.00
_cell.angle_beta   90.00
_cell.angle_gamma   90.00
#
_symmetry.space_group_name_H-M   'P 1'
#
loop_
_entity.id
_entity.type
_entity.pdbx_description
1 polymer ?
#
loop_
_entity_poly.entity_id
_entity_poly.type
_entity_poly.pdbx_seq_one_letter_code
_entity_poly.pdbx_strand_id
1 'polypeptide(L)'
;MVLALAGPKAKAVRTRQLFISAGAWDDEGLRHRPWQEVDTSLGEDAGVLTVDGSALLKQGQASVGVKRPDCGEVGTRAHGQAGVSVGDASRQGSPWLERRRSLPPEWVEDEAYAERRRRGGVPPPVTVKTKPRLGWERLQAVPRAGTLRARWVAGDEACGRDPTRLDPIACLGLWYCAEVPHDTQGWRQRPATAVPAWGGRGRQPTRARVVAGAPTPQTVGRVAESWPAEDWSRHRIKEGSKGPIVADGAALRVIARREGWPGPEVWLVRRRPLVTGERKTSRWNAPADTPGATLGRLSGRRWPIETCCEDGKQSLGMGDEAGRGWRGWQHPMTLWMLAHFLLVRGCLR
;
A
#
# COMPACT_ATOMS: atom_id res chain seq x y z
N MET A 1 -23.66 13.38 -5.54
CA MET A 1 -23.78 14.84 -5.63
C MET A 1 -24.41 15.31 -6.96
N VAL A 2 -23.91 14.96 -8.14
CA VAL A 2 -24.51 15.38 -9.45
C VAL A 2 -25.94 14.84 -9.65
N LEU A 3 -26.29 13.68 -9.12
CA LEU A 3 -27.64 13.11 -9.17
C LEU A 3 -28.65 13.86 -8.27
N ALA A 4 -28.20 14.42 -7.17
CA ALA A 4 -29.06 15.18 -6.25
C ALA A 4 -29.39 16.58 -6.76
N LEU A 5 -28.51 17.20 -7.57
CA LEU A 5 -28.70 18.53 -8.11
C LEU A 5 -29.63 18.61 -9.35
N ALA A 6 -29.94 17.45 -9.95
CA ALA A 6 -30.70 17.41 -11.22
C ALA A 6 -32.14 16.94 -11.09
N GLY A 7 -32.80 17.03 -9.95
CA GLY A 7 -34.18 16.60 -9.69
C GLY A 7 -34.56 15.34 -10.51
N PRO A 8 -34.72 14.17 -9.92
CA PRO A 8 -34.67 12.93 -10.67
C PRO A 8 -35.97 12.66 -11.42
N LYS A 9 -35.97 12.85 -12.72
CA LYS A 9 -36.91 12.08 -13.57
C LYS A 9 -36.44 10.62 -13.49
N ALA A 10 -37.28 9.69 -13.09
CA ALA A 10 -36.94 8.26 -12.90
C ALA A 10 -36.21 7.65 -14.12
N LYS A 11 -36.51 8.06 -15.33
CA LYS A 11 -35.82 7.66 -16.56
C LYS A 11 -34.36 8.12 -16.58
N ALA A 12 -34.03 9.30 -16.09
CA ALA A 12 -32.66 9.81 -16.04
C ALA A 12 -31.82 9.06 -15.00
N VAL A 13 -32.39 8.70 -13.87
CA VAL A 13 -31.71 7.87 -12.85
C VAL A 13 -31.37 6.51 -13.43
N ARG A 14 -32.33 5.83 -14.07
CA ARG A 14 -32.11 4.50 -14.66
C ARG A 14 -31.08 4.55 -15.79
N THR A 15 -31.11 5.54 -16.65
CA THR A 15 -30.11 5.71 -17.72
C THR A 15 -28.70 5.85 -17.17
N ARG A 16 -28.51 6.64 -16.09
CA ARG A 16 -27.22 6.80 -15.42
C ARG A 16 -26.76 5.53 -14.73
N GLN A 17 -27.67 4.80 -14.10
CA GLN A 17 -27.38 3.49 -13.50
C GLN A 17 -26.91 2.49 -14.57
N LEU A 18 -27.59 2.42 -15.73
CA LEU A 18 -27.20 1.56 -16.85
C LEU A 18 -25.84 1.98 -17.44
N PHE A 19 -25.59 3.27 -17.61
CA PHE A 19 -24.30 3.78 -18.06
C PHE A 19 -23.16 3.29 -17.13
N ILE A 20 -23.36 3.42 -15.83
CA ILE A 20 -22.34 3.00 -14.84
C ILE A 20 -22.23 1.48 -14.76
N SER A 21 -23.34 0.73 -14.73
CA SER A 21 -23.31 -0.71 -14.44
C SER A 21 -23.07 -1.60 -15.65
N ALA A 22 -23.48 -1.17 -16.85
CA ALA A 22 -23.48 -1.98 -18.07
C ALA A 22 -22.91 -1.28 -19.31
N GLY A 23 -22.65 0.01 -19.27
CA GLY A 23 -22.09 0.77 -20.39
C GLY A 23 -20.78 0.14 -20.90
N ALA A 24 -20.57 0.18 -22.21
CA ALA A 24 -19.39 -0.37 -22.86
C ALA A 24 -18.34 0.73 -23.12
N TRP A 25 -17.88 1.40 -22.05
CA TRP A 25 -16.80 2.39 -22.13
C TRP A 25 -15.49 1.87 -21.53
N ASP A 26 -14.37 2.41 -22.01
CA ASP A 26 -13.03 2.03 -21.59
C ASP A 26 -12.70 2.65 -20.21
N ASP A 27 -12.93 1.88 -19.16
CA ASP A 27 -12.59 2.28 -17.79
C ASP A 27 -11.08 2.27 -17.54
N GLU A 28 -10.33 1.44 -18.24
CA GLU A 28 -8.87 1.34 -18.05
C GLU A 28 -8.17 2.57 -18.65
N GLY A 29 -8.47 2.94 -19.88
CA GLY A 29 -7.92 4.15 -20.48
C GLY A 29 -8.32 5.41 -19.72
N LEU A 30 -9.58 5.48 -19.27
CA LEU A 30 -10.05 6.63 -18.48
C LEU A 30 -9.37 6.71 -17.11
N ARG A 31 -9.01 5.60 -16.48
CA ARG A 31 -8.33 5.56 -15.19
C ARG A 31 -6.87 6.03 -15.29
N HIS A 32 -6.18 5.73 -16.39
CA HIS A 32 -4.77 6.09 -16.56
C HIS A 32 -4.58 7.53 -17.10
N ARG A 33 -5.57 8.10 -17.76
CA ARG A 33 -5.48 9.48 -18.26
C ARG A 33 -5.07 10.52 -17.22
N PRO A 34 -5.60 10.50 -15.99
CA PRO A 34 -5.27 11.52 -15.00
C PRO A 34 -3.82 11.46 -14.50
N TRP A 35 -3.06 10.39 -14.73
CA TRP A 35 -1.73 10.23 -14.12
C TRP A 35 -0.77 11.38 -14.46
N GLN A 36 -0.77 11.86 -15.71
CA GLN A 36 0.01 13.04 -16.10
C GLN A 36 -0.46 14.31 -15.40
N GLU A 37 -1.78 14.49 -15.30
CA GLU A 37 -2.35 15.63 -14.60
C GLU A 37 -2.13 15.58 -13.10
N VAL A 38 -2.13 14.37 -12.52
CA VAL A 38 -1.74 14.16 -11.12
C VAL A 38 -0.30 14.60 -10.91
N ASP A 39 0.64 14.15 -11.74
CA ASP A 39 2.04 14.53 -11.60
C ASP A 39 2.25 16.04 -11.79
N THR A 40 1.62 16.63 -12.80
CA THR A 40 1.74 18.06 -13.07
C THR A 40 1.15 18.92 -11.95
N SER A 41 0.03 18.49 -11.34
CA SER A 41 -0.70 19.28 -10.36
C SER A 41 -0.27 19.02 -8.91
N LEU A 42 0.05 17.77 -8.60
CA LEU A 42 0.22 17.26 -7.23
C LEU A 42 1.56 16.54 -7.02
N GLY A 43 2.25 16.15 -8.10
CA GLY A 43 3.46 15.33 -8.04
C GLY A 43 4.65 16.07 -7.46
N GLU A 44 5.48 15.35 -6.73
CA GLU A 44 6.78 15.81 -6.23
C GLU A 44 7.80 14.65 -6.24
N ASP A 45 9.10 14.95 -6.38
CA ASP A 45 10.17 13.93 -6.34
C ASP A 45 10.21 13.17 -5.01
N ALA A 46 9.76 13.80 -3.95
CA ALA A 46 9.56 13.19 -2.63
C ALA A 46 8.16 12.57 -2.45
N GLY A 47 7.37 12.42 -3.53
CA GLY A 47 6.09 11.74 -3.55
C GLY A 47 6.23 10.27 -3.14
N VAL A 48 5.22 9.76 -2.45
CA VAL A 48 5.22 8.40 -1.88
C VAL A 48 4.06 7.61 -2.45
N LEU A 49 4.37 6.60 -3.24
CA LEU A 49 3.39 5.61 -3.67
C LEU A 49 3.00 4.73 -2.49
N THR A 50 1.72 4.61 -2.26
CA THR A 50 1.16 3.81 -1.17
C THR A 50 0.26 2.73 -1.70
N VAL A 51 0.31 1.55 -1.09
CA VAL A 51 -0.55 0.42 -1.42
C VAL A 51 -1.35 0.04 -0.19
N ASP A 52 -2.66 -0.05 -0.33
CA ASP A 52 -3.53 -0.49 0.75
C ASP A 52 -4.67 -1.38 0.24
N GLY A 53 -5.12 -2.29 1.11
CA GLY A 53 -6.26 -3.15 0.86
C GLY A 53 -7.49 -2.65 1.59
N SER A 54 -8.59 -2.46 0.89
CA SER A 54 -9.85 -2.10 1.53
C SER A 54 -10.98 -3.04 1.11
N ALA A 55 -12.01 -3.13 1.95
CA ALA A 55 -13.21 -3.89 1.66
C ALA A 55 -14.42 -2.97 1.53
N LEU A 56 -15.35 -3.35 0.64
CA LEU A 56 -16.68 -2.77 0.54
C LEU A 56 -17.69 -3.76 1.08
N LEU A 57 -18.48 -3.36 2.05
CA LEU A 57 -19.54 -4.20 2.58
C LEU A 57 -20.59 -4.44 1.51
N LYS A 58 -21.13 -5.65 1.48
CA LYS A 58 -22.19 -6.06 0.56
C LYS A 58 -23.29 -6.75 1.30
N GLN A 59 -24.51 -6.43 0.93
CA GLN A 59 -25.68 -7.19 1.38
C GLN A 59 -25.86 -8.41 0.47
N GLY A 60 -25.88 -9.60 1.07
CA GLY A 60 -26.04 -10.85 0.35
C GLY A 60 -24.80 -11.36 -0.36
N GLN A 61 -24.97 -12.42 -1.16
CA GLN A 61 -23.88 -13.23 -1.74
C GLN A 61 -23.80 -13.17 -3.28
N ALA A 62 -24.64 -12.37 -3.92
CA ALA A 62 -24.79 -12.40 -5.38
C ALA A 62 -23.74 -11.55 -6.12
N SER A 63 -23.01 -10.67 -5.44
CA SER A 63 -22.02 -9.79 -6.06
C SER A 63 -20.75 -10.56 -6.41
N VAL A 64 -20.15 -10.28 -7.58
CA VAL A 64 -18.90 -10.87 -8.02
C VAL A 64 -17.80 -10.62 -6.99
N GLY A 65 -17.06 -11.68 -6.62
CA GLY A 65 -15.95 -11.59 -5.67
C GLY A 65 -16.35 -11.37 -4.22
N VAL A 66 -17.66 -11.47 -3.91
CA VAL A 66 -18.12 -11.41 -2.53
C VAL A 66 -17.65 -12.65 -1.77
N LYS A 67 -17.09 -12.41 -0.61
CA LYS A 67 -16.74 -13.42 0.38
C LYS A 67 -17.19 -12.93 1.75
N ARG A 68 -17.27 -13.84 2.71
CA ARG A 68 -17.48 -13.53 4.13
C ARG A 68 -16.10 -13.43 4.81
N PRO A 69 -15.38 -12.32 4.67
CA PRO A 69 -14.12 -12.12 5.36
C PRO A 69 -14.37 -11.72 6.81
N ASP A 70 -13.35 -11.84 7.64
CA ASP A 70 -13.28 -11.09 8.87
C ASP A 70 -13.07 -9.62 8.49
N CYS A 71 -14.13 -8.83 8.53
CA CYS A 71 -14.04 -7.39 8.32
C CYS A 71 -13.53 -6.72 9.60
N GLY A 72 -12.23 -6.42 9.67
CA GLY A 72 -11.65 -5.69 10.78
C GLY A 72 -12.30 -4.32 11.02
N GLU A 73 -12.89 -3.71 9.99
CA GLU A 73 -13.60 -2.42 10.10
C GLU A 73 -14.92 -2.51 10.89
N VAL A 74 -15.55 -3.69 10.98
CA VAL A 74 -16.89 -3.85 11.60
C VAL A 74 -16.83 -4.76 12.83
N GLY A 75 -15.68 -5.36 13.12
CA GLY A 75 -15.53 -6.30 14.26
C GLY A 75 -16.37 -7.58 14.13
N THR A 76 -17.08 -7.75 13.00
CA THR A 76 -17.98 -8.89 12.75
C THR A 76 -17.74 -9.46 11.34
N ARG A 77 -18.11 -10.74 11.17
CA ARG A 77 -18.06 -11.39 9.85
C ARG A 77 -19.18 -10.85 8.97
N ALA A 78 -18.84 -10.03 7.98
CA ALA A 78 -19.77 -9.48 7.01
C ALA A 78 -19.40 -9.90 5.59
N HIS A 79 -20.39 -9.93 4.69
CA HIS A 79 -20.14 -10.11 3.26
C HIS A 79 -19.47 -8.85 2.69
N GLY A 80 -18.38 -9.03 1.97
CA GLY A 80 -17.67 -7.91 1.40
C GLY A 80 -16.93 -8.26 0.11
N GLN A 81 -16.62 -7.24 -0.65
CA GLN A 81 -15.74 -7.29 -1.82
C GLN A 81 -14.42 -6.63 -1.46
N ALA A 82 -13.34 -7.36 -1.57
CA ALA A 82 -12.01 -6.82 -1.30
C ALA A 82 -11.38 -6.20 -2.56
N GLY A 83 -10.65 -5.13 -2.38
CA GLY A 83 -9.85 -4.51 -3.43
C GLY A 83 -8.50 -4.05 -2.89
N VAL A 84 -7.58 -3.75 -3.81
CA VAL A 84 -6.29 -3.13 -3.52
C VAL A 84 -6.22 -1.81 -4.25
N SER A 85 -5.79 -0.78 -3.56
CA SER A 85 -5.63 0.58 -4.07
C SER A 85 -4.17 0.98 -4.09
N VAL A 86 -3.79 1.81 -5.06
CA VAL A 86 -2.52 2.53 -5.10
C VAL A 86 -2.83 4.02 -5.14
N GLY A 87 -2.17 4.78 -4.28
CA GLY A 87 -2.26 6.23 -4.23
C GLY A 87 -0.88 6.88 -4.28
N ASP A 88 -0.83 8.15 -4.63
CA ASP A 88 0.33 9.01 -4.43
C ASP A 88 0.09 9.90 -3.21
N ALA A 89 1.10 10.10 -2.40
CA ALA A 89 1.07 10.99 -1.25
C ALA A 89 2.16 12.05 -1.39
N SER A 90 1.75 13.24 -1.78
CA SER A 90 2.60 14.44 -1.86
C SER A 90 2.22 15.46 -0.79
N ARG A 91 2.95 16.59 -0.71
CA ARG A 91 2.57 17.71 0.15
C ARG A 91 1.33 18.44 -0.35
N GLN A 92 1.04 18.31 -1.63
CA GLN A 92 -0.07 19.02 -2.29
C GLN A 92 -1.36 18.20 -2.29
N GLY A 93 -1.29 16.90 -1.99
CA GLY A 93 -2.47 16.06 -1.94
C GLY A 93 -2.17 14.58 -2.13
N SER A 94 -3.19 13.78 -2.03
CA SER A 94 -3.05 12.32 -2.06
C SER A 94 -4.12 11.68 -2.95
N PRO A 95 -3.98 11.79 -4.29
CA PRO A 95 -4.95 11.20 -5.20
C PRO A 95 -4.83 9.68 -5.29
N TRP A 96 -5.96 9.02 -5.56
CA TRP A 96 -5.95 7.65 -6.02
C TRP A 96 -5.40 7.54 -7.44
N LEU A 97 -4.51 6.56 -7.65
CA LEU A 97 -3.92 6.26 -8.95
C LEU A 97 -4.48 4.98 -9.56
N GLU A 98 -4.64 3.93 -8.77
CA GLU A 98 -5.04 2.63 -9.24
C GLU A 98 -5.89 1.87 -8.22
N ARG A 99 -6.77 0.99 -8.71
CA ARG A 99 -7.53 0.09 -7.89
C ARG A 99 -7.88 -1.20 -8.63
N ARG A 100 -7.76 -2.35 -7.93
CA ARG A 100 -8.14 -3.66 -8.46
C ARG A 100 -8.94 -4.45 -7.44
N ARG A 101 -9.95 -5.17 -7.95
CA ARG A 101 -10.71 -6.13 -7.16
C ARG A 101 -9.89 -7.38 -6.93
N SER A 102 -9.89 -7.89 -5.72
CA SER A 102 -9.40 -9.21 -5.37
C SER A 102 -10.54 -10.21 -5.47
N LEU A 103 -10.35 -11.27 -6.24
CA LEU A 103 -11.30 -12.38 -6.30
C LEU A 103 -10.84 -13.51 -5.37
N PRO A 104 -11.72 -14.04 -4.53
CA PRO A 104 -11.44 -15.23 -3.74
C PRO A 104 -11.22 -16.45 -4.65
N PRO A 105 -10.41 -17.47 -4.23
CA PRO A 105 -10.13 -18.64 -5.04
C PRO A 105 -11.39 -19.35 -5.54
N GLU A 106 -12.39 -19.52 -4.73
CA GLU A 106 -13.67 -20.13 -5.09
C GLU A 106 -14.36 -19.43 -6.27
N TRP A 107 -14.21 -18.11 -6.40
CA TRP A 107 -14.76 -17.36 -7.52
C TRP A 107 -14.02 -17.59 -8.84
N VAL A 108 -12.83 -18.15 -8.83
CA VAL A 108 -11.98 -18.32 -10.03
C VAL A 108 -11.83 -19.80 -10.38
N GLU A 109 -11.59 -20.65 -9.38
CA GLU A 109 -11.17 -22.04 -9.56
C GLU A 109 -12.31 -23.04 -9.38
N ASP A 110 -13.35 -22.69 -8.59
CA ASP A 110 -14.45 -23.61 -8.32
C ASP A 110 -15.47 -23.62 -9.48
N GLU A 111 -15.74 -24.82 -10.03
CA GLU A 111 -16.70 -24.99 -11.12
C GLU A 111 -18.13 -24.66 -10.69
N ALA A 112 -18.47 -24.83 -9.42
CA ALA A 112 -19.76 -24.41 -8.88
C ALA A 112 -20.04 -22.90 -9.06
N TYR A 113 -19.00 -22.11 -9.27
CA TYR A 113 -19.10 -20.66 -9.54
C TYR A 113 -19.09 -20.31 -11.03
N ALA A 114 -18.97 -21.28 -11.97
CA ALA A 114 -18.87 -21.00 -13.41
C ALA A 114 -20.02 -20.15 -13.93
N GLU A 115 -21.26 -20.53 -13.60
CA GLU A 115 -22.46 -19.79 -13.99
C GLU A 115 -22.50 -18.38 -13.35
N ARG A 116 -22.07 -18.24 -12.10
CA ARG A 116 -21.97 -16.94 -11.42
C ARG A 116 -20.94 -16.04 -12.08
N ARG A 117 -19.76 -16.61 -12.50
CA ARG A 117 -18.74 -15.86 -13.27
C ARG A 117 -19.32 -15.35 -14.58
N ARG A 118 -19.98 -16.23 -15.33
CA ARG A 118 -20.60 -15.89 -16.62
C ARG A 118 -21.64 -14.77 -16.48
N ARG A 119 -22.59 -14.93 -15.57
CA ARG A 119 -23.63 -13.90 -15.29
C ARG A 119 -23.04 -12.60 -14.78
N GLY A 120 -21.99 -12.67 -13.99
CA GLY A 120 -21.31 -11.51 -13.45
C GLY A 120 -20.39 -10.80 -14.45
N GLY A 121 -20.17 -11.35 -15.64
CA GLY A 121 -19.31 -10.80 -16.68
C GLY A 121 -17.83 -10.79 -16.28
N VAL A 122 -17.38 -11.78 -15.50
CA VAL A 122 -15.95 -11.92 -15.13
C VAL A 122 -15.16 -12.33 -16.38
N PRO A 123 -14.12 -11.59 -16.77
CA PRO A 123 -13.33 -11.93 -17.96
C PRO A 123 -12.59 -13.28 -17.80
N PRO A 124 -12.51 -14.11 -18.84
CA PRO A 124 -11.84 -15.42 -18.78
C PRO A 124 -10.39 -15.40 -18.26
N PRO A 125 -9.55 -14.39 -18.58
CA PRO A 125 -8.14 -14.40 -18.16
C PRO A 125 -7.91 -14.01 -16.69
N VAL A 126 -8.97 -13.81 -15.90
CA VAL A 126 -8.81 -13.46 -14.48
C VAL A 126 -8.35 -14.71 -13.70
N THR A 127 -7.22 -14.58 -13.03
CA THR A 127 -6.60 -15.61 -12.19
C THR A 127 -6.64 -15.23 -10.71
N VAL A 128 -6.53 -16.24 -9.84
CA VAL A 128 -6.39 -16.00 -8.41
C VAL A 128 -5.09 -15.26 -8.13
N LYS A 129 -5.19 -14.15 -7.42
CA LYS A 129 -4.03 -13.39 -6.96
C LYS A 129 -4.26 -12.93 -5.54
N THR A 130 -3.25 -13.08 -4.70
CA THR A 130 -3.28 -12.51 -3.35
C THR A 130 -3.31 -10.98 -3.40
N LYS A 131 -3.89 -10.34 -2.38
CA LYS A 131 -3.91 -8.87 -2.29
C LYS A 131 -2.52 -8.24 -2.45
N PRO A 132 -1.45 -8.77 -1.78
CA PRO A 132 -0.10 -8.25 -1.98
C PRO A 132 0.38 -8.37 -3.43
N ARG A 133 0.07 -9.46 -4.12
CA ARG A 133 0.44 -9.64 -5.52
C ARG A 133 -0.27 -8.65 -6.44
N LEU A 134 -1.57 -8.44 -6.21
CA LEU A 134 -2.33 -7.42 -6.95
C LEU A 134 -1.79 -6.02 -6.71
N GLY A 135 -1.51 -5.68 -5.45
CA GLY A 135 -0.93 -4.38 -5.09
C GLY A 135 0.42 -4.17 -5.77
N TRP A 136 1.27 -5.18 -5.77
CA TRP A 136 2.55 -5.14 -6.44
C TRP A 136 2.42 -4.91 -7.96
N GLU A 137 1.55 -5.65 -8.64
CA GLU A 137 1.33 -5.49 -10.09
C GLU A 137 0.81 -4.09 -10.44
N ARG A 138 -0.04 -3.52 -9.59
CA ARG A 138 -0.54 -2.15 -9.80
C ARG A 138 0.52 -1.11 -9.49
N LEU A 139 1.28 -1.31 -8.44
CA LEU A 139 2.39 -0.43 -8.11
C LEU A 139 3.43 -0.39 -9.23
N GLN A 140 3.76 -1.51 -9.86
CA GLN A 140 4.70 -1.57 -10.99
C GLN A 140 4.19 -0.84 -12.25
N ALA A 141 2.89 -0.79 -12.46
CA ALA A 141 2.32 -0.14 -13.63
C ALA A 141 2.56 1.38 -13.62
N VAL A 142 2.54 1.99 -12.44
CA VAL A 142 2.68 3.43 -12.24
C VAL A 142 4.06 3.96 -12.69
N PRO A 143 5.21 3.50 -12.14
CA PRO A 143 6.51 3.99 -12.59
C PRO A 143 6.87 3.53 -14.01
N ARG A 144 6.38 2.38 -14.47
CA ARG A 144 6.61 1.91 -15.85
C ARG A 144 5.94 2.79 -16.89
N ALA A 145 4.86 3.47 -16.54
CA ALA A 145 4.23 4.46 -17.41
C ALA A 145 5.09 5.73 -17.60
N GLY A 146 6.09 5.95 -16.71
CA GLY A 146 6.99 7.11 -16.78
C GLY A 146 6.30 8.46 -16.55
N THR A 147 5.11 8.46 -16.01
CA THR A 147 4.25 9.65 -15.88
C THR A 147 4.28 10.27 -14.48
N LEU A 148 4.88 9.62 -13.50
CA LEU A 148 4.92 10.09 -12.12
C LEU A 148 6.36 10.18 -11.61
N ARG A 149 6.67 11.30 -10.93
CA ARG A 149 7.99 11.57 -10.33
C ARG A 149 8.21 10.90 -8.99
N ALA A 150 7.18 10.38 -8.36
CA ALA A 150 7.26 9.73 -7.05
C ALA A 150 8.34 8.64 -7.03
N ARG A 151 9.27 8.72 -6.07
CA ARG A 151 10.40 7.79 -5.95
C ARG A 151 10.32 6.87 -4.73
N TRP A 152 9.33 7.06 -3.87
CA TRP A 152 9.17 6.31 -2.64
C TRP A 152 7.97 5.39 -2.70
N VAL A 153 8.07 4.28 -1.99
CA VAL A 153 6.96 3.33 -1.81
C VAL A 153 6.80 3.07 -0.31
N ALA A 154 5.64 3.36 0.23
CA ALA A 154 5.31 3.02 1.61
C ALA A 154 4.57 1.68 1.69
N GLY A 155 5.03 0.83 2.60
CA GLY A 155 4.44 -0.48 2.89
C GLY A 155 4.07 -0.65 4.36
N ASP A 156 3.06 -1.46 4.61
CA ASP A 156 2.66 -1.89 5.94
C ASP A 156 3.63 -2.93 6.54
N GLU A 157 3.34 -3.39 7.75
CA GLU A 157 4.13 -4.41 8.44
C GLU A 157 4.18 -5.74 7.67
N ALA A 158 3.10 -6.12 6.98
CA ALA A 158 3.08 -7.33 6.17
C ALA A 158 4.02 -7.23 4.97
N CYS A 159 4.19 -6.03 4.41
CA CYS A 159 5.18 -5.74 3.37
C CYS A 159 6.60 -5.73 3.95
N GLY A 160 6.80 -5.06 5.09
CA GLY A 160 8.11 -4.94 5.70
C GLY A 160 8.68 -6.23 6.29
N ARG A 161 7.82 -7.17 6.66
CA ARG A 161 8.21 -8.50 7.15
C ARG A 161 8.81 -9.38 6.05
N ASP A 162 8.36 -9.19 4.81
CA ASP A 162 8.69 -10.06 3.68
C ASP A 162 9.69 -9.38 2.72
N PRO A 163 10.98 -9.80 2.74
CA PRO A 163 11.98 -9.26 1.84
C PRO A 163 11.64 -9.44 0.35
N THR A 164 10.94 -10.50 0.00
CA THR A 164 10.58 -10.78 -1.41
C THR A 164 9.64 -9.72 -1.99
N ARG A 165 9.02 -8.91 -1.16
CA ARG A 165 8.19 -7.76 -1.56
C ARG A 165 8.99 -6.48 -1.69
N LEU A 166 10.05 -6.32 -0.89
CA LEU A 166 10.87 -5.10 -0.85
C LEU A 166 11.93 -5.07 -1.95
N ASP A 167 12.54 -6.23 -2.24
CA ASP A 167 13.60 -6.32 -3.24
C ASP A 167 13.12 -5.94 -4.65
N PRO A 168 11.93 -6.36 -5.12
CA PRO A 168 11.39 -5.89 -6.39
C PRO A 168 11.18 -4.37 -6.45
N ILE A 169 10.81 -3.70 -5.34
CA ILE A 169 10.70 -2.24 -5.30
C ILE A 169 12.06 -1.61 -5.57
N ALA A 170 13.11 -2.10 -4.90
CA ALA A 170 14.47 -1.64 -5.13
C ALA A 170 14.93 -1.90 -6.57
N CYS A 171 14.58 -3.04 -7.19
CA CYS A 171 14.88 -3.34 -8.59
C CYS A 171 14.23 -2.39 -9.59
N LEU A 172 13.14 -1.71 -9.21
CA LEU A 172 12.55 -0.64 -10.04
C LEU A 172 13.27 0.71 -9.90
N GLY A 173 14.35 0.79 -9.12
CA GLY A 173 15.03 2.05 -8.81
C GLY A 173 14.24 2.93 -7.82
N LEU A 174 13.26 2.37 -7.13
CA LEU A 174 12.47 3.07 -6.13
C LEU A 174 13.00 2.81 -4.71
N TRP A 175 12.78 3.77 -3.84
CA TRP A 175 13.06 3.62 -2.43
C TRP A 175 11.80 3.18 -1.68
N TYR A 176 11.95 2.26 -0.73
CA TYR A 176 10.85 1.85 0.11
C TYR A 176 10.98 2.37 1.54
N CYS A 177 9.83 2.57 2.18
CA CYS A 177 9.67 2.75 3.61
C CYS A 177 8.58 1.78 4.09
N ALA A 178 8.99 0.68 4.75
CA ALA A 178 8.07 -0.37 5.15
C ALA A 178 8.09 -0.55 6.68
N GLU A 179 6.92 -0.55 7.31
CA GLU A 179 6.80 -0.84 8.74
C GLU A 179 7.28 -2.26 9.00
N VAL A 180 7.96 -2.49 10.11
CA VAL A 180 8.48 -3.81 10.51
C VAL A 180 8.07 -4.11 11.95
N PRO A 181 7.78 -5.41 12.25
CA PRO A 181 7.50 -5.81 13.62
C PRO A 181 8.72 -5.61 14.52
N HIS A 182 8.47 -5.47 15.82
CA HIS A 182 9.53 -5.22 16.82
C HIS A 182 10.52 -6.36 16.97
N ASP A 183 10.15 -7.58 16.60
CA ASP A 183 10.98 -8.79 16.61
C ASP A 183 11.84 -8.97 15.35
N THR A 184 11.68 -8.10 14.33
CA THR A 184 12.55 -8.08 13.16
C THR A 184 14.01 -7.94 13.58
N GLN A 185 14.90 -8.72 12.96
CA GLN A 185 16.30 -8.80 13.36
C GLN A 185 17.25 -8.11 12.38
N GLY A 186 18.35 -7.59 12.91
CA GLY A 186 19.43 -6.97 12.16
C GLY A 186 20.69 -6.83 13.00
N TRP A 187 21.76 -6.36 12.40
CA TRP A 187 23.03 -6.07 13.07
C TRP A 187 23.34 -4.58 13.03
N ARG A 188 23.92 -4.07 14.10
CA ARG A 188 24.46 -2.70 14.15
C ARG A 188 25.69 -2.53 13.25
N GLN A 189 26.46 -3.58 13.13
CA GLN A 189 27.66 -3.66 12.30
C GLN A 189 27.63 -4.95 11.49
N ARG A 190 28.17 -4.93 10.28
CA ARG A 190 28.18 -6.11 9.42
C ARG A 190 29.03 -7.21 10.06
N PRO A 191 28.44 -8.39 10.38
CA PRO A 191 29.18 -9.49 10.92
C PRO A 191 30.13 -10.06 9.86
N ALA A 192 31.27 -10.53 10.29
CA ALA A 192 32.20 -11.25 9.41
C ALA A 192 31.58 -12.57 8.95
N THR A 193 31.83 -12.94 7.69
CA THR A 193 31.37 -14.19 7.10
C THR A 193 32.55 -14.91 6.44
N ALA A 194 32.61 -16.24 6.59
CA ALA A 194 33.61 -17.07 5.94
C ALA A 194 32.98 -18.40 5.52
N VAL A 195 33.54 -19.03 4.49
CA VAL A 195 33.23 -20.44 4.17
C VAL A 195 33.87 -21.31 5.26
N PRO A 196 33.09 -22.13 5.97
CA PRO A 196 33.66 -22.98 7.02
C PRO A 196 34.75 -23.90 6.44
N ALA A 197 35.83 -24.12 7.23
CA ALA A 197 36.85 -25.11 6.88
C ALA A 197 36.20 -26.49 6.74
N TRP A 198 36.58 -27.22 5.68
CA TRP A 198 36.10 -28.57 5.51
C TRP A 198 36.80 -29.54 6.46
N GLY A 199 36.04 -30.24 7.25
CA GLY A 199 36.57 -31.21 8.23
C GLY A 199 36.89 -32.61 7.65
N GLY A 200 36.97 -32.73 6.29
CA GLY A 200 37.35 -34.02 5.63
C GLY A 200 36.24 -35.05 5.54
N ARG A 201 35.03 -34.78 6.06
CA ARG A 201 33.86 -35.68 5.97
C ARG A 201 32.63 -34.95 5.42
N GLY A 202 31.84 -35.67 4.60
CA GLY A 202 30.66 -35.13 3.98
C GLY A 202 30.97 -34.16 2.84
N ARG A 203 29.93 -33.41 2.40
CA ARG A 203 30.06 -32.43 1.32
C ARG A 203 30.85 -31.21 1.79
N GLN A 204 31.82 -30.78 1.00
CA GLN A 204 32.59 -29.57 1.26
C GLN A 204 31.66 -28.35 1.33
N PRO A 205 31.78 -27.49 2.37
CA PRO A 205 31.03 -26.25 2.45
C PRO A 205 31.39 -25.31 1.28
N THR A 206 30.38 -24.78 0.63
CA THR A 206 30.55 -23.82 -0.48
C THR A 206 29.95 -22.48 -0.17
N ARG A 207 29.12 -22.38 0.89
CA ARG A 207 28.47 -21.15 1.31
C ARG A 207 29.11 -20.56 2.54
N ALA A 208 29.40 -19.26 2.50
CA ALA A 208 29.88 -18.54 3.66
C ALA A 208 28.84 -18.62 4.79
N ARG A 209 29.24 -18.53 6.03
CA ARG A 209 28.42 -18.43 7.24
C ARG A 209 28.94 -17.29 8.11
N VAL A 210 28.10 -16.76 8.98
CA VAL A 210 28.57 -15.83 10.01
C VAL A 210 29.58 -16.58 10.88
N VAL A 211 30.79 -16.00 11.06
CA VAL A 211 31.86 -16.65 11.82
C VAL A 211 31.50 -16.75 13.31
N ALA A 212 32.02 -17.78 13.98
CA ALA A 212 31.90 -17.90 15.43
C ALA A 212 32.49 -16.66 16.12
N GLY A 213 31.81 -16.16 17.15
CA GLY A 213 32.22 -14.94 17.86
C GLY A 213 31.85 -13.61 17.18
N ALA A 214 31.28 -13.63 15.96
CA ALA A 214 30.73 -12.42 15.38
C ALA A 214 29.50 -11.90 16.16
N PRO A 215 29.21 -10.59 16.10
CA PRO A 215 28.05 -10.02 16.77
C PRO A 215 26.75 -10.75 16.43
N THR A 216 25.92 -11.04 17.43
CA THR A 216 24.59 -11.62 17.23
C THR A 216 23.61 -10.58 16.70
N PRO A 217 22.64 -10.97 15.84
CA PRO A 217 21.60 -10.05 15.41
C PRO A 217 20.72 -9.66 16.58
N GLN A 218 20.31 -8.41 16.63
CA GLN A 218 19.41 -7.87 17.64
C GLN A 218 18.03 -7.61 17.03
N THR A 219 16.98 -7.70 17.85
CA THR A 219 15.65 -7.25 17.41
C THR A 219 15.62 -5.73 17.27
N VAL A 220 14.85 -5.22 16.33
CA VAL A 220 14.68 -3.77 16.14
C VAL A 220 14.10 -3.09 17.39
N GLY A 221 13.30 -3.82 18.18
CA GLY A 221 12.83 -3.36 19.48
C GLY A 221 14.00 -3.07 20.43
N ARG A 222 14.92 -4.01 20.58
CA ARG A 222 16.10 -3.87 21.45
C ARG A 222 17.08 -2.79 20.97
N VAL A 223 17.32 -2.75 19.67
CA VAL A 223 18.12 -1.68 19.05
C VAL A 223 17.52 -0.32 19.39
N ALA A 224 16.21 -0.20 19.33
CA ALA A 224 15.51 1.04 19.53
C ALA A 224 15.41 1.47 21.01
N GLU A 225 15.55 0.56 21.96
CA GLU A 225 15.65 0.89 23.39
C GLU A 225 17.01 1.51 23.76
N SER A 226 18.06 1.14 23.03
CA SER A 226 19.43 1.67 23.22
C SER A 226 19.68 2.97 22.41
N TRP A 227 18.65 3.59 21.85
CA TRP A 227 18.81 4.78 21.02
C TRP A 227 19.09 6.02 21.87
N PRO A 228 20.18 6.75 21.63
CA PRO A 228 20.51 7.95 22.37
C PRO A 228 19.40 9.01 22.30
N ALA A 229 19.20 9.76 23.38
CA ALA A 229 18.15 10.78 23.41
C ALA A 229 18.39 11.92 22.42
N GLU A 230 19.65 12.23 22.17
CA GLU A 230 20.10 13.27 21.24
C GLU A 230 19.81 12.96 19.77
N ASP A 231 19.63 11.69 19.42
CA ASP A 231 19.29 11.26 18.05
C ASP A 231 17.80 11.49 17.71
N TRP A 232 16.99 11.81 18.71
CA TRP A 232 15.57 12.06 18.51
C TRP A 232 15.31 13.50 18.12
N SER A 233 14.59 13.70 17.04
CA SER A 233 14.18 15.01 16.55
C SER A 233 12.67 15.06 16.33
N ARG A 234 12.09 16.25 16.52
CA ARG A 234 10.66 16.46 16.40
C ARG A 234 10.25 16.76 14.97
N HIS A 235 9.26 16.05 14.47
CA HIS A 235 8.76 16.20 13.10
C HIS A 235 7.24 16.36 13.10
N ARG A 236 6.77 17.28 12.24
CA ARG A 236 5.37 17.34 11.86
C ARG A 236 5.08 16.24 10.84
N ILE A 237 4.17 15.33 11.20
CA ILE A 237 3.84 14.14 10.43
C ILE A 237 2.72 14.41 9.43
N LYS A 238 1.64 15.02 9.90
CA LYS A 238 0.45 15.36 9.08
C LYS A 238 -0.40 16.42 9.77
N GLU A 239 -1.35 16.97 9.01
CA GLU A 239 -2.47 17.72 9.59
C GLU A 239 -3.51 16.72 10.13
N GLY A 240 -4.03 17.02 11.28
CA GLY A 240 -5.15 16.31 11.88
C GLY A 240 -6.33 17.26 12.08
N SER A 241 -7.52 16.72 12.30
CA SER A 241 -8.75 17.50 12.53
C SER A 241 -8.68 18.43 13.76
N LYS A 242 -7.76 18.15 14.71
CA LYS A 242 -7.53 18.93 15.93
C LYS A 242 -6.17 19.64 15.95
N GLY A 243 -5.55 19.84 14.79
CA GLY A 243 -4.22 20.44 14.63
C GLY A 243 -3.13 19.46 14.19
N PRO A 244 -1.89 19.94 14.04
CA PRO A 244 -0.80 19.15 13.51
C PRO A 244 -0.46 17.94 14.39
N ILE A 245 -0.36 16.78 13.78
CA ILE A 245 0.13 15.56 14.43
C ILE A 245 1.65 15.59 14.37
N VAL A 246 2.26 15.59 15.54
CA VAL A 246 3.70 15.69 15.75
C VAL A 246 4.20 14.39 16.37
N ALA A 247 5.39 13.93 15.95
CA ALA A 247 6.06 12.79 16.55
C ALA A 247 7.55 13.06 16.68
N ASP A 248 8.16 12.44 17.68
CA ASP A 248 9.61 12.33 17.74
C ASP A 248 10.05 11.17 16.83
N GLY A 249 11.09 11.39 16.04
CA GLY A 249 11.67 10.43 15.12
C GLY A 249 13.16 10.29 15.31
N ALA A 250 13.68 9.08 15.14
CA ALA A 250 15.10 8.79 15.13
C ALA A 250 15.41 7.79 14.00
N ALA A 251 16.61 7.87 13.43
CA ALA A 251 17.04 7.03 12.32
C ALA A 251 18.49 6.57 12.52
N LEU A 252 18.76 5.28 12.23
CA LEU A 252 20.12 4.75 12.23
C LEU A 252 20.32 3.70 11.13
N ARG A 253 21.57 3.48 10.74
CA ARG A 253 21.95 2.45 9.77
C ARG A 253 22.10 1.10 10.47
N VAL A 254 21.52 0.05 9.85
CA VAL A 254 21.63 -1.33 10.30
C VAL A 254 21.81 -2.28 9.11
N ILE A 255 22.41 -3.43 9.36
CA ILE A 255 22.46 -4.51 8.38
C ILE A 255 21.22 -5.37 8.57
N ALA A 256 20.35 -5.43 7.57
CA ALA A 256 19.16 -6.27 7.59
C ALA A 256 19.54 -7.76 7.64
N ARG A 257 18.82 -8.54 8.46
CA ARG A 257 18.95 -10.00 8.43
C ARG A 257 18.06 -10.57 7.32
N ARG A 258 18.63 -11.41 6.47
CA ARG A 258 17.98 -12.10 5.36
C ARG A 258 18.23 -13.61 5.48
N GLU A 259 17.22 -14.40 5.86
CA GLU A 259 17.35 -15.86 5.99
C GLU A 259 18.56 -16.32 6.84
N GLY A 260 18.87 -15.59 7.89
CA GLY A 260 20.03 -15.86 8.75
C GLY A 260 21.35 -15.18 8.34
N TRP A 261 21.39 -14.51 7.18
CA TRP A 261 22.57 -13.88 6.59
C TRP A 261 22.56 -12.35 6.73
N PRO A 262 23.73 -11.70 6.72
CA PRO A 262 23.82 -10.26 6.61
C PRO A 262 23.38 -9.83 5.18
N GLY A 263 22.26 -9.15 5.11
CA GLY A 263 21.67 -8.57 3.90
C GLY A 263 22.18 -7.16 3.59
N PRO A 264 21.38 -6.33 2.91
CA PRO A 264 21.74 -4.96 2.61
C PRO A 264 21.79 -4.12 3.88
N GLU A 265 22.58 -3.05 3.81
CA GLU A 265 22.54 -1.98 4.79
C GLU A 265 21.34 -1.07 4.51
N VAL A 266 20.56 -0.79 5.55
CA VAL A 266 19.30 -0.06 5.45
C VAL A 266 19.17 0.93 6.59
N TRP A 267 18.29 1.91 6.45
CA TRP A 267 17.86 2.73 7.55
C TRP A 267 16.82 1.98 8.38
N LEU A 268 16.95 2.06 9.68
CA LEU A 268 15.92 1.78 10.67
C LEU A 268 15.40 3.12 11.18
N VAL A 269 14.15 3.44 10.90
CA VAL A 269 13.51 4.69 11.30
C VAL A 269 12.45 4.36 12.35
N ARG A 270 12.54 5.01 13.50
CA ARG A 270 11.56 4.86 14.57
C ARG A 270 10.81 6.16 14.79
N ARG A 271 9.50 6.04 14.96
CA ARG A 271 8.58 7.14 15.26
C ARG A 271 7.86 6.89 16.58
N ARG A 272 7.76 7.92 17.39
CA ARG A 272 7.04 7.96 18.66
C ARG A 272 6.07 9.15 18.65
N PRO A 273 4.77 8.93 18.36
CA PRO A 273 3.76 9.98 18.47
C PRO A 273 3.66 10.47 19.91
N LEU A 274 3.50 11.78 20.09
CA LEU A 274 3.47 12.39 21.42
C LEU A 274 2.17 12.09 22.18
N VAL A 275 1.07 11.84 21.44
CA VAL A 275 -0.26 11.68 22.03
C VAL A 275 -0.62 10.21 22.26
N THR A 276 -0.39 9.35 21.27
CA THR A 276 -0.87 7.94 21.32
C THR A 276 0.13 6.99 21.97
N GLY A 277 1.40 7.37 22.07
CA GLY A 277 2.46 6.50 22.59
C GLY A 277 2.79 5.30 21.72
N GLU A 278 2.04 5.05 20.65
CA GLU A 278 2.26 3.93 19.73
C GLU A 278 3.59 4.11 19.00
N ARG A 279 4.52 3.19 19.24
CA ARG A 279 5.86 3.22 18.65
C ARG A 279 5.86 2.43 17.36
N LYS A 280 6.14 3.09 16.23
CA LYS A 280 6.27 2.44 14.92
C LYS A 280 7.72 2.43 14.47
N THR A 281 8.16 1.31 13.97
CA THR A 281 9.50 1.14 13.40
C THR A 281 9.37 0.73 11.95
N SER A 282 10.17 1.33 11.07
CA SER A 282 10.18 1.04 9.64
C SER A 282 11.60 0.86 9.12
N ARG A 283 11.73 0.08 8.06
CA ARG A 283 12.98 -0.20 7.35
C ARG A 283 12.96 0.45 5.97
N TRP A 284 14.07 1.12 5.60
CA TRP A 284 14.16 1.92 4.38
C TRP A 284 15.47 1.64 3.65
N ASN A 285 15.42 1.52 2.31
CA ASN A 285 16.59 1.37 1.45
C ASN A 285 17.10 2.71 0.88
N ALA A 286 16.70 3.81 1.48
CA ALA A 286 17.15 5.14 1.09
C ALA A 286 18.70 5.25 1.09
N PRO A 287 19.29 6.13 0.26
CA PRO A 287 20.71 6.41 0.27
C PRO A 287 21.25 6.75 1.67
N ALA A 288 22.51 6.45 1.92
CA ALA A 288 23.13 6.64 3.23
C ALA A 288 23.20 8.12 3.66
N ASP A 289 23.25 9.02 2.70
CA ASP A 289 23.28 10.48 2.86
C ASP A 289 21.89 11.11 2.97
N THR A 290 20.82 10.30 3.02
CA THR A 290 19.46 10.84 3.16
C THR A 290 19.31 11.59 4.48
N PRO A 291 18.93 12.89 4.46
CA PRO A 291 18.78 13.67 5.69
C PRO A 291 17.73 13.09 6.63
N GLY A 292 18.03 13.05 7.94
CA GLY A 292 17.11 12.58 8.97
C GLY A 292 15.74 13.29 8.95
N ALA A 293 15.73 14.60 8.65
CA ALA A 293 14.49 15.38 8.47
C ALA A 293 13.62 14.85 7.31
N THR A 294 14.22 14.33 6.24
CA THR A 294 13.51 13.69 5.13
C THR A 294 12.89 12.38 5.58
N LEU A 295 13.64 11.53 6.27
CA LEU A 295 13.15 10.27 6.83
C LEU A 295 11.99 10.51 7.82
N GLY A 296 12.15 11.48 8.72
CA GLY A 296 11.11 11.87 9.68
C GLY A 296 9.83 12.32 8.99
N ARG A 297 9.92 13.22 8.02
CA ARG A 297 8.78 13.75 7.25
C ARG A 297 8.04 12.66 6.47
N LEU A 298 8.79 11.80 5.76
CA LEU A 298 8.20 10.76 4.92
C LEU A 298 7.60 9.59 5.74
N SER A 299 8.02 9.41 6.99
CA SER A 299 7.52 8.33 7.86
C SER A 299 6.01 8.37 8.11
N GLY A 300 5.36 9.51 7.89
CA GLY A 300 3.89 9.69 8.00
C GLY A 300 3.12 9.53 6.69
N ARG A 301 3.81 9.38 5.55
CA ARG A 301 3.19 9.43 4.22
C ARG A 301 2.43 8.15 3.80
N ARG A 302 2.40 7.11 4.61
CA ARG A 302 1.56 5.93 4.34
C ARG A 302 0.08 6.19 4.61
N TRP A 303 -0.22 6.95 5.65
CA TRP A 303 -1.59 7.20 6.11
C TRP A 303 -2.56 7.79 5.06
N PRO A 304 -2.15 8.66 4.12
CA PRO A 304 -3.08 9.29 3.19
C PRO A 304 -3.92 8.34 2.35
N ILE A 305 -3.44 7.12 2.03
CA ILE A 305 -4.25 6.16 1.28
C ILE A 305 -5.47 5.67 2.08
N GLU A 306 -5.33 5.55 3.40
CA GLU A 306 -6.44 5.20 4.29
C GLU A 306 -7.50 6.30 4.27
N THR A 307 -7.08 7.57 4.37
CA THR A 307 -7.98 8.74 4.24
C THR A 307 -8.66 8.77 2.87
N CYS A 308 -7.96 8.51 1.77
CA CYS A 308 -8.58 8.41 0.45
C CYS A 308 -9.71 7.37 0.42
N CYS A 309 -9.48 6.21 1.06
CA CYS A 309 -10.50 5.15 1.14
C CYS A 309 -11.70 5.57 2.00
N GLU A 310 -11.47 6.29 3.09
CA GLU A 310 -12.51 6.83 3.96
C GLU A 310 -13.34 7.91 3.24
N ASP A 311 -12.69 8.87 2.60
CA ASP A 311 -13.33 9.93 1.81
C ASP A 311 -14.18 9.33 0.68
N GLY A 312 -13.66 8.33 0.00
CA GLY A 312 -14.39 7.61 -1.04
C GLY A 312 -15.68 6.98 -0.51
N LYS A 313 -15.61 6.35 0.68
CA LYS A 313 -16.77 5.69 1.32
C LYS A 313 -17.78 6.71 1.86
N GLN A 314 -17.31 7.75 2.53
CA GLN A 314 -18.16 8.69 3.27
C GLN A 314 -18.69 9.82 2.38
N SER A 315 -17.85 10.35 1.48
CA SER A 315 -18.16 11.58 0.75
C SER A 315 -18.53 11.36 -0.72
N LEU A 316 -18.02 10.27 -1.33
CA LEU A 316 -18.23 9.98 -2.75
C LEU A 316 -19.25 8.86 -3.02
N GLY A 317 -19.84 8.27 -1.97
CA GLY A 317 -20.86 7.22 -2.11
C GLY A 317 -20.31 5.83 -2.43
N MET A 318 -19.00 5.60 -2.25
CA MET A 318 -18.39 4.30 -2.48
C MET A 318 -18.88 3.23 -1.48
N GLY A 319 -19.28 3.66 -0.28
CA GLY A 319 -19.88 2.79 0.73
C GLY A 319 -21.24 2.21 0.31
N ASP A 320 -21.98 2.92 -0.55
CA ASP A 320 -23.33 2.56 -1.01
C ASP A 320 -23.30 1.76 -2.33
N GLU A 321 -22.14 1.27 -2.76
CA GLU A 321 -21.99 0.52 -4.01
C GLU A 321 -22.83 -0.76 -4.02
N ALA A 322 -23.83 -0.80 -4.88
CA ALA A 322 -24.78 -1.92 -5.03
C ALA A 322 -24.54 -2.76 -6.29
N GLY A 323 -23.58 -2.43 -7.13
CA GLY A 323 -23.27 -3.16 -8.36
C GLY A 323 -22.87 -4.60 -8.10
N ARG A 324 -23.52 -5.55 -8.82
CA ARG A 324 -23.28 -6.99 -8.64
C ARG A 324 -22.25 -7.55 -9.63
N GLY A 325 -22.18 -7.00 -10.85
CA GLY A 325 -21.34 -7.49 -11.93
C GLY A 325 -19.89 -7.01 -11.87
N TRP A 326 -19.08 -7.53 -12.75
CA TRP A 326 -17.68 -7.13 -12.91
C TRP A 326 -17.57 -5.65 -13.30
N ARG A 327 -18.22 -5.24 -14.41
CA ARG A 327 -18.25 -3.84 -14.87
C ARG A 327 -18.90 -2.91 -13.85
N GLY A 328 -19.99 -3.36 -13.20
CA GLY A 328 -20.69 -2.59 -12.17
C GLY A 328 -19.83 -2.26 -10.95
N TRP A 329 -18.67 -2.88 -10.78
CA TRP A 329 -17.67 -2.50 -9.80
C TRP A 329 -16.55 -1.62 -10.42
N GLN A 330 -16.06 -1.96 -11.62
CA GLN A 330 -14.93 -1.27 -12.24
C GLN A 330 -15.27 0.19 -12.57
N HIS A 331 -16.42 0.40 -13.17
CA HIS A 331 -16.85 1.72 -13.65
C HIS A 331 -17.05 2.73 -12.51
N PRO A 332 -17.84 2.44 -11.45
CA PRO A 332 -17.94 3.35 -10.32
C PRO A 332 -16.60 3.65 -9.67
N MET A 333 -15.74 2.64 -9.51
CA MET A 333 -14.40 2.85 -8.93
C MET A 333 -13.59 3.87 -9.74
N THR A 334 -13.60 3.75 -11.07
CA THR A 334 -12.91 4.72 -11.95
C THR A 334 -13.49 6.13 -11.79
N LEU A 335 -14.81 6.26 -11.75
CA LEU A 335 -15.45 7.56 -11.57
C LEU A 335 -15.18 8.17 -10.20
N TRP A 336 -15.13 7.37 -9.12
CA TRP A 336 -14.77 7.85 -7.78
C TRP A 336 -13.32 8.30 -7.72
N MET A 337 -12.39 7.57 -8.35
CA MET A 337 -10.99 7.99 -8.43
C MET A 337 -10.84 9.34 -9.12
N LEU A 338 -11.55 9.54 -10.24
CA LEU A 338 -11.59 10.83 -10.96
C LEU A 338 -12.20 11.93 -10.10
N ALA A 339 -13.34 11.67 -9.46
CA ALA A 339 -13.99 12.64 -8.59
C ALA A 339 -13.10 13.03 -7.40
N HIS A 340 -12.45 12.05 -6.77
CA HIS A 340 -11.50 12.29 -5.70
C HIS A 340 -10.32 13.15 -6.15
N PHE A 341 -9.73 12.85 -7.31
CA PHE A 341 -8.66 13.66 -7.88
C PHE A 341 -9.09 15.12 -8.10
N LEU A 342 -10.29 15.33 -8.68
CA LEU A 342 -10.81 16.68 -8.91
C LEU A 342 -11.07 17.45 -7.60
N LEU A 343 -11.53 16.77 -6.56
CA LEU A 343 -11.72 17.37 -5.23
C LEU A 343 -10.37 17.75 -4.61
N VAL A 344 -9.40 16.84 -4.60
CA VAL A 344 -8.04 17.10 -4.06
C VAL A 344 -7.41 18.29 -4.79
N ARG A 345 -7.48 18.31 -6.13
CA ARG A 345 -6.99 19.43 -6.95
C ARG A 345 -7.75 20.74 -6.68
N GLY A 346 -9.05 20.67 -6.46
CA GLY A 346 -9.88 21.83 -6.14
C GLY A 346 -9.57 22.49 -4.81
N CYS A 347 -9.10 21.74 -3.83
CA CYS A 347 -8.68 22.25 -2.53
C CYS A 347 -7.33 23.00 -2.54
N LEU A 348 -6.59 22.98 -3.66
CA LEU A 348 -5.32 23.72 -3.82
C LEU A 348 -5.51 25.16 -4.31
N ARG A 349 -6.72 25.53 -4.70
CA ARG A 349 -7.08 26.88 -5.14
C ARG A 349 -7.70 27.67 -4.00
#